data_3c4f36d5971e35e336d34982782c4993
#
_entry.id   3c4f36d5971e35e336d34982782c4993
#
_cell.length_a   1.000
_cell.length_b   1.000
_cell.length_c   1.000
_cell.angle_alpha   90.00
_cell.angle_beta   90.00
_cell.angle_gamma   90.00
#
_symmetry.space_group_name_H-M   'P 1'
#
loop_
_entity.id
_entity.type
_entity.pdbx_description
1 polymer ?
#
loop_
_entity_poly.entity_id
_entity_poly.type
_entity_poly.pdbx_seq_one_letter_code
_entity_poly.pdbx_strand_id
1 'polypeptide(L)'
;LIKIYSEAATDGFYYIPRCDFEKLKKHWSNEDLMLCVPFYDSFLFKNLLGSNECVTDFSFCEPTFFLEENNLPFDPLIRKYVDQFCESGHESIETQTIYYEKKQDFKDYLTFRCLSKRTTLEKPNLDHMCSNEFCVESWKNNSMPRVRTVEKVKSPR
;
A
#
# COMPACT_ATOMS: atom_id res chain seq x y z
N LEU A 1 2.00 17.82 6.64
CA LEU A 1 1.38 17.37 5.38
C LEU A 1 1.24 18.49 4.35
N ILE A 2 0.63 19.66 4.69
CA ILE A 2 0.39 20.76 3.72
C ILE A 2 1.68 21.22 3.04
N LYS A 3 2.78 21.39 3.77
CA LYS A 3 4.08 21.81 3.19
C LYS A 3 4.62 20.78 2.21
N ILE A 4 4.56 19.48 2.55
CA ILE A 4 4.98 18.38 1.67
C ILE A 4 4.15 18.38 0.38
N TYR A 5 2.83 18.48 0.51
CA TYR A 5 1.94 18.51 -0.65
C TYR A 5 2.18 19.76 -1.52
N SER A 6 2.36 20.93 -0.92
CA SER A 6 2.61 22.17 -1.65
C SER A 6 3.91 22.09 -2.47
N GLU A 7 4.99 21.56 -1.88
CA GLU A 7 6.26 21.38 -2.58
C GLU A 7 6.15 20.33 -3.70
N ALA A 8 5.42 19.24 -3.46
CA ALA A 8 5.14 18.25 -4.49
C ALA A 8 4.27 18.79 -5.64
N ALA A 9 3.34 19.69 -5.34
CA ALA A 9 2.43 20.29 -6.32
C ALA A 9 3.07 21.45 -7.10
N THR A 10 4.15 22.02 -6.62
CA THR A 10 4.90 23.09 -7.29
C THR A 10 6.16 22.56 -7.96
N ASP A 11 7.22 22.36 -7.19
CA ASP A 11 8.54 21.96 -7.71
C ASP A 11 8.59 20.50 -8.18
N GLY A 12 7.76 19.64 -7.59
CA GLY A 12 7.67 18.22 -7.93
C GLY A 12 6.56 17.87 -8.94
N PHE A 13 5.88 18.86 -9.49
CA PHE A 13 4.75 18.59 -10.38
C PHE A 13 5.18 18.14 -11.77
N TYR A 14 4.80 16.93 -12.13
CA TYR A 14 4.90 16.41 -13.50
C TYR A 14 3.66 15.55 -13.80
N TYR A 15 2.61 16.14 -14.36
CA TYR A 15 1.25 15.61 -14.54
C TYR A 15 0.52 15.26 -13.23
N ILE A 16 1.26 14.83 -12.20
CA ILE A 16 0.80 14.59 -10.84
C ILE A 16 1.82 15.16 -9.85
N PRO A 17 1.41 15.57 -8.65
CA PRO A 17 2.32 15.96 -7.58
C PRO A 17 3.27 14.79 -7.23
N ARG A 18 4.57 15.06 -7.12
CA ARG A 18 5.60 14.08 -6.76
C ARG A 18 6.50 14.64 -5.68
N CYS A 19 6.93 13.77 -4.80
CA CYS A 19 7.89 14.09 -3.75
C CYS A 19 8.97 13.03 -3.72
N ASP A 20 10.23 13.44 -3.69
CA ASP A 20 11.36 12.57 -3.42
C ASP A 20 11.66 12.47 -1.92
N PHE A 21 12.54 11.56 -1.53
CA PHE A 21 12.89 11.36 -0.13
C PHE A 21 13.58 12.60 0.50
N GLU A 22 14.36 13.36 -0.25
CA GLU A 22 15.03 14.55 0.26
C GLU A 22 14.01 15.64 0.64
N LYS A 23 13.02 15.87 -0.20
CA LYS A 23 11.93 16.81 0.09
C LYS A 23 11.05 16.31 1.25
N LEU A 24 10.82 15.00 1.31
CA LEU A 24 10.06 14.41 2.40
C LEU A 24 10.79 14.56 3.73
N LYS A 25 12.10 14.25 3.80
CA LYS A 25 12.94 14.42 4.98
C LYS A 25 12.94 15.85 5.51
N LYS A 26 13.01 16.84 4.63
CA LYS A 26 13.02 18.26 4.97
C LYS A 26 11.82 18.69 5.81
N HIS A 27 10.67 18.06 5.60
CA HIS A 27 9.41 18.43 6.26
C HIS A 27 8.90 17.33 7.19
N TRP A 28 9.69 16.30 7.46
CA TRP A 28 9.31 15.19 8.28
C TRP A 28 9.31 15.53 9.77
N SER A 29 8.35 15.02 10.49
CA SER A 29 8.27 15.06 11.96
C SER A 29 7.73 13.72 12.45
N ASN A 30 8.52 12.98 13.23
CA ASN A 30 8.11 11.70 13.81
C ASN A 30 7.00 11.83 14.86
N GLU A 31 6.75 13.04 15.36
CA GLU A 31 5.67 13.31 16.30
C GLU A 31 4.32 13.48 15.59
N ASP A 32 4.34 14.03 14.36
CA ASP A 32 3.13 14.41 13.64
C ASP A 32 2.81 13.51 12.45
N LEU A 33 3.77 12.72 11.96
CA LEU A 33 3.66 11.98 10.72
C LEU A 33 4.04 10.51 10.91
N MET A 34 3.28 9.63 10.29
CA MET A 34 3.56 8.21 10.15
C MET A 34 3.68 7.88 8.67
N LEU A 35 4.72 7.14 8.29
CA LEU A 35 4.88 6.62 6.94
C LEU A 35 4.27 5.24 6.85
N CYS A 36 3.17 5.12 6.11
CA CYS A 36 2.53 3.84 5.83
C CYS A 36 2.85 3.41 4.40
N VAL A 37 3.37 2.20 4.23
CA VAL A 37 3.69 1.62 2.93
C VAL A 37 2.54 0.68 2.55
N PRO A 38 1.80 0.96 1.46
CA PRO A 38 0.66 0.14 1.07
C PRO A 38 1.12 -1.25 0.59
N PHE A 39 0.25 -2.24 0.68
CA PHE A 39 0.53 -3.60 0.20
C PHE A 39 0.64 -3.65 -1.33
N TYR A 40 -0.35 -3.08 -2.01
CA TYR A 40 -0.31 -2.91 -3.46
C TYR A 40 0.33 -1.56 -3.83
N ASP A 41 0.89 -1.47 -5.03
CA ASP A 41 1.54 -0.26 -5.57
C ASP A 41 2.74 0.27 -4.77
N SER A 42 3.23 -0.49 -3.78
CA SER A 42 4.45 -0.17 -3.05
C SER A 42 5.70 -0.41 -3.90
N PHE A 43 6.84 0.05 -3.41
CA PHE A 43 8.13 -0.28 -4.02
C PHE A 43 8.43 -1.78 -3.93
N LEU A 44 8.02 -2.47 -2.85
CA LEU A 44 8.16 -3.93 -2.71
C LEU A 44 7.34 -4.67 -3.76
N PHE A 45 6.10 -4.24 -3.99
CA PHE A 45 5.26 -4.79 -5.05
C PHE A 45 5.91 -4.60 -6.43
N LYS A 46 6.43 -3.40 -6.70
CA LYS A 46 7.07 -3.09 -7.98
C LYS A 46 8.39 -3.82 -8.18
N ASN A 47 9.19 -3.96 -7.12
CA ASN A 47 10.45 -4.72 -7.19
C ASN A 47 10.19 -6.21 -7.43
N LEU A 48 9.13 -6.77 -6.84
CA LEU A 48 8.81 -8.19 -6.97
C LEU A 48 8.21 -8.53 -8.34
N LEU A 49 7.28 -7.72 -8.84
CA LEU A 49 6.53 -7.99 -10.07
C LEU A 49 7.03 -7.20 -11.28
N GLY A 50 7.85 -6.20 -11.06
CA GLY A 50 8.47 -5.39 -12.11
C GLY A 50 9.97 -5.69 -12.26
N SER A 51 10.55 -5.13 -13.30
CA SER A 51 12.00 -5.19 -13.55
C SER A 51 12.76 -4.00 -12.93
N ASN A 52 12.11 -3.22 -12.10
CA ASN A 52 12.71 -2.02 -11.51
C ASN A 52 13.13 -2.32 -10.07
N GLU A 53 14.37 -1.99 -9.75
CA GLU A 53 14.84 -1.98 -8.37
C GLU A 53 14.68 -0.56 -7.81
N CYS A 54 13.72 -0.38 -6.93
CA CYS A 54 13.58 0.83 -6.16
C CYS A 54 14.29 0.65 -4.82
N VAL A 55 15.34 1.43 -4.61
CA VAL A 55 16.04 1.50 -3.32
C VAL A 55 15.42 2.61 -2.50
N THR A 56 15.02 2.28 -1.28
CA THR A 56 14.41 3.22 -0.33
C THR A 56 15.38 3.59 0.77
N ASP A 57 15.25 4.78 1.28
CA ASP A 57 15.99 5.26 2.46
C ASP A 57 15.01 5.65 3.56
N PHE A 58 14.90 4.82 4.58
CA PHE A 58 14.05 5.04 5.75
C PHE A 58 14.84 5.54 6.97
N SER A 59 16.04 6.07 6.78
CA SER A 59 16.87 6.57 7.89
C SER A 59 16.24 7.69 8.72
N PHE A 60 15.22 8.35 8.20
CA PHE A 60 14.52 9.48 8.85
C PHE A 60 13.22 9.10 9.57
N CYS A 61 12.71 7.88 9.37
CA CYS A 61 11.46 7.41 9.97
C CYS A 61 11.42 5.89 10.08
N GLU A 62 10.52 5.39 10.91
CA GLU A 62 10.18 3.97 10.99
C GLU A 62 8.89 3.73 10.18
N PRO A 63 8.96 3.11 8.98
CA PRO A 63 7.78 2.84 8.17
C PRO A 63 6.97 1.69 8.74
N THR A 64 5.64 1.80 8.64
CA THR A 64 4.71 0.71 8.90
C THR A 64 4.21 0.11 7.59
N PHE A 65 4.36 -1.19 7.42
CA PHE A 65 3.98 -1.91 6.19
C PHE A 65 2.58 -2.50 6.34
N PHE A 66 1.75 -2.27 5.33
CA PHE A 66 0.42 -2.85 5.28
C PHE A 66 0.45 -4.23 4.65
N LEU A 67 -0.27 -5.17 5.26
CA LEU A 67 -0.50 -6.51 4.76
C LEU A 67 -1.98 -6.66 4.42
N GLU A 68 -2.27 -7.21 3.25
CA GLU A 68 -3.64 -7.47 2.81
C GLU A 68 -3.78 -8.90 2.29
N GLU A 69 -5.01 -9.39 2.29
CA GLU A 69 -5.39 -10.66 1.67
C GLU A 69 -6.75 -10.50 0.99
N ASN A 70 -6.73 -10.39 -0.33
CA ASN A 70 -7.92 -10.12 -1.14
C ASN A 70 -8.19 -11.23 -2.16
N ASN A 71 -7.69 -12.46 -1.90
CA ASN A 71 -7.81 -13.62 -2.79
C ASN A 71 -7.27 -13.38 -4.21
N LEU A 72 -6.23 -12.55 -4.33
CA LEU A 72 -5.52 -12.40 -5.59
C LEU A 72 -4.41 -13.44 -5.71
N PRO A 73 -4.12 -13.94 -6.92
CA PRO A 73 -3.14 -15.02 -7.11
C PRO A 73 -1.74 -14.71 -6.62
N PHE A 74 -1.38 -13.43 -6.57
CA PHE A 74 -0.05 -12.95 -6.16
C PHE A 74 0.02 -12.51 -4.70
N ASP A 75 -1.11 -12.43 -3.97
CA ASP A 75 -1.13 -12.01 -2.56
C ASP A 75 -0.16 -12.82 -1.68
N PRO A 76 -0.13 -14.16 -1.73
CA PRO A 76 0.78 -14.94 -0.90
C PRO A 76 2.26 -14.64 -1.19
N LEU A 77 2.59 -14.35 -2.45
CA LEU A 77 3.96 -14.04 -2.87
C LEU A 77 4.39 -12.67 -2.35
N ILE A 78 3.55 -11.65 -2.52
CA ILE A 78 3.83 -10.30 -2.03
C ILE A 78 3.91 -10.32 -0.51
N ARG A 79 2.99 -10.99 0.16
CA ARG A 79 2.96 -11.12 1.62
C ARG A 79 4.27 -11.70 2.15
N LYS A 80 4.71 -12.82 1.59
CA LYS A 80 5.99 -13.44 1.96
C LYS A 80 7.15 -12.46 1.79
N TYR A 81 7.16 -11.67 0.72
CA TYR A 81 8.22 -10.71 0.44
C TYR A 81 8.21 -9.52 1.42
N VAL A 82 7.02 -9.01 1.76
CA VAL A 82 6.86 -7.97 2.78
C VAL A 82 7.27 -8.49 4.15
N ASP A 83 6.84 -9.69 4.54
CA ASP A 83 7.21 -10.32 5.82
C ASP A 83 8.74 -10.48 5.92
N GLN A 84 9.39 -10.98 4.88
CA GLN A 84 10.87 -11.09 4.84
C GLN A 84 11.56 -9.73 4.97
N PHE A 85 11.02 -8.70 4.32
CA PHE A 85 11.55 -7.34 4.45
C PHE A 85 11.38 -6.80 5.87
N CYS A 86 10.24 -7.07 6.51
CA CYS A 86 9.94 -6.63 7.87
C CYS A 86 10.76 -7.37 8.95
N GLU A 87 11.31 -8.57 8.65
CA GLU A 87 12.26 -9.27 9.55
C GLU A 87 13.49 -8.42 9.90
N SER A 88 13.82 -7.44 9.09
CA SER A 88 14.89 -6.46 9.37
C SER A 88 14.56 -5.46 10.49
N GLY A 89 13.37 -5.52 11.08
CA GLY A 89 12.95 -4.73 12.24
C GLY A 89 11.86 -3.69 11.96
N HIS A 90 11.18 -3.79 10.82
CA HIS A 90 10.04 -2.93 10.50
C HIS A 90 8.72 -3.51 11.00
N GLU A 91 7.77 -2.64 11.35
CA GLU A 91 6.43 -3.02 11.76
C GLU A 91 5.55 -3.35 10.57
N SER A 92 4.71 -4.38 10.71
CA SER A 92 3.65 -4.69 9.74
C SER A 92 2.28 -4.78 10.41
N ILE A 93 1.24 -4.31 9.72
CA ILE A 93 -0.15 -4.29 10.21
C ILE A 93 -1.06 -4.91 9.16
N GLU A 94 -1.95 -5.81 9.59
CA GLU A 94 -3.02 -6.34 8.75
C GLU A 94 -4.04 -5.24 8.44
N THR A 95 -4.28 -5.00 7.18
CA THR A 95 -5.20 -3.97 6.69
C THR A 95 -6.13 -4.53 5.63
N GLN A 96 -7.11 -3.75 5.22
CA GLN A 96 -8.01 -4.07 4.14
C GLN A 96 -8.32 -2.82 3.34
N THR A 97 -8.00 -2.82 2.07
CA THR A 97 -8.46 -1.78 1.15
C THR A 97 -9.95 -1.97 0.86
N ILE A 98 -10.73 -0.93 1.00
CA ILE A 98 -12.21 -0.95 0.84
C ILE A 98 -12.62 0.05 -0.21
N TYR A 99 -13.37 -0.40 -1.23
CA TYR A 99 -13.91 0.45 -2.30
C TYR A 99 -15.44 0.47 -2.36
N TYR A 100 -16.11 -0.57 -1.81
CA TYR A 100 -17.58 -0.70 -1.82
C TYR A 100 -18.07 -1.43 -0.57
N GLU A 101 -19.37 -1.51 -0.36
CA GLU A 101 -19.95 -2.03 0.88
C GLU A 101 -20.05 -3.55 0.89
N LYS A 102 -20.68 -4.14 -0.13
CA LYS A 102 -21.02 -5.56 -0.18
C LYS A 102 -20.37 -6.25 -1.36
N LYS A 103 -20.10 -7.56 -1.26
CA LYS A 103 -19.54 -8.36 -2.36
C LYS A 103 -20.35 -8.30 -3.66
N GLN A 104 -21.67 -8.19 -3.56
CA GLN A 104 -22.56 -8.06 -4.71
C GLN A 104 -22.37 -6.76 -5.50
N ASP A 105 -21.89 -5.70 -4.85
CA ASP A 105 -21.67 -4.38 -5.45
C ASP A 105 -20.42 -4.33 -6.34
N PHE A 106 -19.66 -5.42 -6.39
CA PHE A 106 -18.44 -5.52 -7.19
C PHE A 106 -18.65 -5.20 -8.67
N LYS A 107 -19.75 -5.66 -9.26
CA LYS A 107 -20.06 -5.38 -10.66
C LYS A 107 -20.33 -3.89 -10.90
N ASP A 108 -21.00 -3.23 -9.98
CA ASP A 108 -21.29 -1.80 -10.06
C ASP A 108 -19.99 -0.99 -9.93
N TYR A 109 -19.13 -1.39 -9.01
CA TYR A 109 -17.79 -0.83 -8.87
C TYR A 109 -16.94 -1.00 -10.16
N LEU A 110 -16.95 -2.20 -10.76
CA LEU A 110 -16.26 -2.43 -12.04
C LEU A 110 -16.81 -1.53 -13.15
N THR A 111 -18.12 -1.38 -13.23
CA THR A 111 -18.78 -0.50 -14.20
C THR A 111 -18.31 0.94 -14.03
N PHE A 112 -18.29 1.43 -12.78
CA PHE A 112 -17.79 2.76 -12.47
C PHE A 112 -16.32 2.95 -12.88
N ARG A 113 -15.47 1.96 -12.59
CA ARG A 113 -14.06 1.98 -12.98
C ARG A 113 -13.88 1.99 -14.51
N CYS A 114 -14.67 1.20 -15.23
CA CYS A 114 -14.65 1.17 -16.70
C CYS A 114 -15.06 2.52 -17.29
N LEU A 115 -16.07 3.18 -16.75
CA LEU A 115 -16.47 4.53 -17.16
C LEU A 115 -15.34 5.54 -16.95
N SER A 116 -14.72 5.51 -15.78
CA SER A 116 -13.60 6.40 -15.44
C SER A 116 -12.38 6.20 -16.36
N LYS A 117 -12.07 4.95 -16.74
CA LYS A 117 -10.91 4.59 -17.57
C LYS A 117 -11.26 4.48 -19.08
N ARG A 118 -12.51 4.72 -19.48
CA ARG A 118 -12.99 4.57 -20.87
C ARG A 118 -12.72 3.17 -21.43
N THR A 119 -12.99 2.14 -20.63
CA THR A 119 -12.85 0.72 -20.98
C THR A 119 -14.20 0.01 -20.91
N THR A 120 -14.24 -1.27 -21.24
CA THR A 120 -15.45 -2.09 -21.20
C THR A 120 -15.36 -3.15 -20.10
N LEU A 121 -16.49 -3.69 -19.65
CA LEU A 121 -16.54 -4.79 -18.66
C LEU A 121 -15.89 -6.09 -19.17
N GLU A 122 -15.82 -6.28 -20.48
CA GLU A 122 -15.13 -7.45 -21.06
C GLU A 122 -13.61 -7.33 -20.98
N LYS A 123 -13.10 -6.09 -20.94
CA LYS A 123 -11.67 -5.80 -20.81
C LYS A 123 -11.48 -4.69 -19.77
N PRO A 124 -11.84 -4.94 -18.52
CA PRO A 124 -11.65 -3.95 -17.48
C PRO A 124 -10.14 -3.75 -17.29
N ASN A 125 -9.67 -2.54 -17.54
CA ASN A 125 -8.30 -2.18 -17.24
C ASN A 125 -8.18 -1.92 -15.73
N LEU A 126 -8.21 -3.01 -14.98
CA LEU A 126 -8.02 -3.02 -13.54
C LEU A 126 -6.57 -3.39 -13.28
N ASP A 127 -5.87 -2.54 -12.59
CA ASP A 127 -4.47 -2.77 -12.27
C ASP A 127 -4.31 -4.16 -11.59
N HIS A 128 -4.55 -4.25 -10.31
CA HIS A 128 -4.43 -5.51 -9.55
C HIS A 128 -5.77 -5.98 -8.91
N MET A 129 -6.82 -5.18 -9.00
CA MET A 129 -8.07 -5.40 -8.26
C MET A 129 -9.08 -6.21 -9.07
N CYS A 130 -8.93 -7.52 -9.07
CA CYS A 130 -9.80 -8.44 -9.80
C CYS A 130 -10.65 -9.33 -8.89
N SER A 131 -10.70 -9.08 -7.58
CA SER A 131 -11.51 -9.85 -6.64
C SER A 131 -12.65 -9.01 -6.05
N ASN A 132 -13.67 -9.71 -5.53
CA ASN A 132 -14.78 -9.08 -4.83
C ASN A 132 -14.54 -8.91 -3.31
N GLU A 133 -13.28 -9.05 -2.87
CA GLU A 133 -12.92 -8.95 -1.46
C GLU A 133 -12.70 -7.50 -0.98
N PHE A 134 -12.57 -6.53 -1.87
CA PHE A 134 -12.31 -5.12 -1.54
C PHE A 134 -13.55 -4.40 -1.01
N CYS A 135 -14.22 -4.96 0.00
CA CYS A 135 -15.47 -4.45 0.55
C CYS A 135 -15.52 -4.53 2.08
N VAL A 136 -16.44 -3.73 2.66
CA VAL A 136 -16.68 -3.71 4.11
C VAL A 136 -17.12 -5.08 4.63
N GLU A 137 -17.92 -5.81 3.84
CA GLU A 137 -18.40 -7.13 4.20
C GLU A 137 -17.23 -8.12 4.41
N SER A 138 -16.25 -8.14 3.50
CA SER A 138 -15.05 -8.98 3.64
C SER A 138 -14.22 -8.56 4.84
N TRP A 139 -14.04 -7.27 5.05
CA TRP A 139 -13.31 -6.76 6.20
C TRP A 139 -13.93 -7.19 7.54
N LYS A 140 -15.26 -7.14 7.66
CA LYS A 140 -15.98 -7.60 8.85
C LYS A 140 -15.86 -9.12 9.06
N ASN A 141 -15.85 -9.89 7.98
CA ASN A 141 -15.77 -11.35 8.06
C ASN A 141 -14.36 -11.87 8.36
N ASN A 142 -13.33 -11.16 7.90
CA ASN A 142 -11.93 -11.57 8.03
C ASN A 142 -11.28 -11.17 9.37
N SER A 143 -12.05 -10.59 10.30
CA SER A 143 -11.65 -10.19 11.66
C SER A 143 -10.66 -9.02 11.76
N MET A 144 -10.80 -8.29 12.85
CA MET A 144 -10.05 -7.10 13.25
C MET A 144 -8.53 -7.18 13.00
N PRO A 145 -7.89 -6.04 12.71
CA PRO A 145 -6.45 -5.96 12.47
C PRO A 145 -5.67 -6.59 13.63
N ARG A 146 -4.82 -7.57 13.32
CA ARG A 146 -3.85 -8.13 14.27
C ARG A 146 -2.55 -7.36 14.11
N VAL A 147 -2.26 -6.50 15.05
CA VAL A 147 -0.92 -5.90 15.16
C VAL A 147 0.06 -7.03 15.50
N ARG A 148 0.97 -7.33 14.58
CA ARG A 148 2.10 -8.23 14.85
C ARG A 148 3.29 -7.38 15.26
N THR A 149 3.47 -7.20 16.56
CA THR A 149 4.71 -6.61 17.09
C THR A 149 5.79 -7.67 16.98
N VAL A 150 6.76 -7.48 16.13
CA VAL A 150 7.97 -8.32 16.13
C VAL A 150 8.75 -7.96 17.39
N GLU A 151 8.79 -8.85 18.37
CA GLU A 151 9.65 -8.68 19.53
C GLU A 151 11.11 -8.56 19.04
N LYS A 152 11.73 -7.42 19.34
CA LYS A 152 13.16 -7.20 19.05
C LYS A 152 13.95 -8.32 19.76
N VAL A 153 14.46 -9.26 18.98
CA VAL A 153 15.40 -10.24 19.49
C VAL A 153 16.63 -9.48 19.99
N LYS A 154 16.75 -9.37 21.31
CA LYS A 154 17.95 -8.82 21.93
C LYS A 154 19.11 -9.72 21.53
N SER A 155 20.01 -9.21 20.72
CA SER A 155 21.29 -9.85 20.44
C SER A 155 22.01 -10.13 21.76
N PRO A 156 22.45 -11.36 22.03
CA PRO A 156 23.26 -11.62 23.22
C PRO A 156 24.62 -10.91 23.05
N ARG A 157 25.05 -10.26 24.09
CA ARG A 157 26.37 -9.64 24.19
C ARG A 157 27.46 -10.70 24.21
#